data_f2bfcac20dde4a98c194bf6b9a3d9ca6
#
_entry.id   f2bfcac20dde4a98c194bf6b9a3d9ca6
#
_cell.length_a   1.000
_cell.length_b   1.000
_cell.length_c   1.000
_cell.angle_alpha   90.00
_cell.angle_beta   90.00
_cell.angle_gamma   90.00
#
_symmetry.space_group_name_H-M   'P 1'
#
loop_
_entity.id
_entity.type
_entity.pdbx_description
1 polymer ?
#
loop_
_entity_poly.entity_id
_entity_poly.type
_entity_poly.pdbx_seq_one_letter_code
_entity_poly.pdbx_strand_id
1 'polypeptide(L)'
;MTDRSTQMALIGAGPVGLGMAKALLEHKIPYEELEADDDLGGNWYHGVYETVHIISSRKTTEYADYPMPEHYPDFPSRQQMLEYLRDYAEKFGLPKHIQFNTKVVMALPLADGKWELELATGEKRIYKGLIVCNGHHWDKRFPNYPGKFEGEWIHSKDYRSPAQLAGKRVLVIGGGNSACDIAAEAARVGKTSRLSVRRGYWFLPNTFFGIPSAEMMKPWFPVWAQRLMIGLLLRITVGKCSQYGFPEPDHKIFEAHPTINSELLYYVKQGRIQARPDIARFEGKSVYFVDGRNEEFDLIVCATGYHVSFPFLPPGLVPVKGSVAKLYGRCVLAEYKKLYIIGTSQRRYGFGPVVTMLAQDQMELPIGLVMKESGVRLPSTHLIDPHAAVRRIHRGKRLLPLLLWKGKKLRKKLAPRGTTPPVFPVKPTTDSRVEVF
;
A
#
# COMPACT_ATOMS: atom_id res chain seq x y z
N MET A 1 28.57 -8.69 -16.35
CA MET A 1 27.30 -8.06 -16.82
C MET A 1 26.51 -9.10 -17.54
N THR A 2 25.30 -9.42 -17.05
CA THR A 2 24.47 -10.48 -17.60
C THR A 2 23.41 -9.87 -18.53
N ASP A 3 23.36 -10.32 -19.78
CA ASP A 3 22.36 -9.82 -20.75
C ASP A 3 21.03 -10.57 -20.61
N ARG A 4 20.01 -9.87 -20.15
CA ARG A 4 18.60 -10.27 -20.06
C ARG A 4 17.71 -9.37 -20.91
N SER A 5 18.27 -8.75 -21.94
CA SER A 5 17.60 -7.69 -22.72
C SER A 5 16.36 -8.15 -23.50
N THR A 6 16.05 -9.45 -23.51
CA THR A 6 14.81 -10.01 -24.06
C THR A 6 13.69 -10.14 -23.02
N GLN A 7 14.00 -9.98 -21.73
CA GLN A 7 13.09 -10.19 -20.61
C GLN A 7 12.75 -8.88 -19.92
N MET A 8 11.60 -8.85 -19.25
CA MET A 8 11.24 -7.81 -18.28
C MET A 8 11.84 -8.15 -16.92
N ALA A 9 12.33 -7.14 -16.18
CA ALA A 9 12.56 -7.31 -14.76
C ALA A 9 11.26 -7.00 -14.00
N LEU A 10 10.85 -7.89 -13.10
CA LEU A 10 9.76 -7.69 -12.15
C LEU A 10 10.36 -7.64 -10.74
N ILE A 11 10.19 -6.52 -10.03
CA ILE A 11 10.74 -6.33 -8.68
C ILE A 11 9.64 -6.50 -7.63
N GLY A 12 9.80 -7.52 -6.78
CA GLY A 12 8.98 -7.80 -5.61
C GLY A 12 7.93 -8.88 -5.82
N ALA A 13 7.98 -9.93 -4.99
CA ALA A 13 7.07 -11.07 -4.97
C ALA A 13 5.97 -10.96 -3.88
N GLY A 14 5.52 -9.73 -3.58
CA GLY A 14 4.33 -9.48 -2.79
C GLY A 14 3.04 -9.72 -3.58
N PRO A 15 1.84 -9.47 -2.99
CA PRO A 15 0.56 -9.74 -3.65
C PRO A 15 0.43 -9.12 -5.05
N VAL A 16 1.01 -7.95 -5.26
CA VAL A 16 0.96 -7.25 -6.57
C VAL A 16 1.92 -7.89 -7.56
N GLY A 17 3.13 -8.26 -7.11
CA GLY A 17 4.13 -8.93 -7.95
C GLY A 17 3.63 -10.29 -8.44
N LEU A 18 3.11 -11.13 -7.53
CA LEU A 18 2.55 -12.43 -7.88
C LEU A 18 1.41 -12.34 -8.91
N GLY A 19 0.48 -11.38 -8.72
CA GLY A 19 -0.55 -11.15 -9.72
C GLY A 19 0.00 -10.70 -11.06
N MET A 20 1.05 -9.85 -11.06
CA MET A 20 1.72 -9.42 -12.29
C MET A 20 2.50 -10.55 -12.95
N ALA A 21 3.20 -11.37 -12.18
CA ALA A 21 3.92 -12.55 -12.65
C ALA A 21 3.00 -13.51 -13.39
N LYS A 22 1.84 -13.85 -12.77
CA LYS A 22 0.82 -14.68 -13.42
C LYS A 22 0.36 -14.08 -14.75
N ALA A 23 0.06 -12.79 -14.78
CA ALA A 23 -0.39 -12.14 -15.99
C ALA A 23 0.69 -12.15 -17.10
N LEU A 24 1.97 -11.96 -16.74
CA LEU A 24 3.08 -12.07 -17.70
C LEU A 24 3.19 -13.49 -18.27
N LEU A 25 3.02 -14.53 -17.44
CA LEU A 25 3.01 -15.92 -17.89
C LEU A 25 1.86 -16.21 -18.86
N GLU A 26 0.65 -15.80 -18.50
CA GLU A 26 -0.54 -16.01 -19.35
C GLU A 26 -0.37 -15.38 -20.75
N HIS A 27 0.28 -14.22 -20.80
CA HIS A 27 0.54 -13.52 -22.05
C HIS A 27 1.87 -13.89 -22.70
N LYS A 28 2.59 -14.90 -22.18
CA LYS A 28 3.86 -15.40 -22.71
C LYS A 28 4.92 -14.31 -22.85
N ILE A 29 4.92 -13.35 -21.90
CA ILE A 29 5.91 -12.29 -21.86
C ILE A 29 7.09 -12.77 -21.01
N PRO A 30 8.30 -12.87 -21.58
CA PRO A 30 9.48 -13.29 -20.83
C PRO A 30 9.80 -12.30 -19.71
N TYR A 31 9.99 -12.80 -18.49
CA TYR A 31 10.36 -12.00 -17.33
C TYR A 31 11.22 -12.78 -16.34
N GLU A 32 11.87 -12.07 -15.47
CA GLU A 32 12.57 -12.57 -14.30
C GLU A 32 12.05 -11.78 -13.09
N GLU A 33 11.61 -12.46 -12.06
CA GLU A 33 11.09 -11.83 -10.83
C GLU A 33 12.17 -11.84 -9.76
N LEU A 34 12.47 -10.66 -9.21
CA LEU A 34 13.54 -10.43 -8.25
C LEU A 34 12.93 -10.06 -6.90
N GLU A 35 13.11 -10.94 -5.91
CA GLU A 35 12.63 -10.73 -4.55
C GLU A 35 13.81 -10.58 -3.59
N ALA A 36 13.75 -9.55 -2.74
CA ALA A 36 14.82 -9.24 -1.80
C ALA A 36 14.85 -10.20 -0.59
N ASP A 37 13.70 -10.72 -0.23
CA ASP A 37 13.53 -11.66 0.88
C ASP A 37 13.77 -13.11 0.42
N ASP A 38 13.81 -14.03 1.38
CA ASP A 38 14.02 -15.47 1.14
C ASP A 38 12.71 -16.22 0.85
N ASP A 39 11.55 -15.51 0.89
CA ASP A 39 10.24 -16.05 0.53
C ASP A 39 9.34 -14.97 -0.07
N LEU A 40 8.26 -15.40 -0.70
CA LEU A 40 7.22 -14.56 -1.26
C LEU A 40 6.23 -14.05 -0.21
N GLY A 41 5.35 -13.13 -0.60
CA GLY A 41 4.27 -12.62 0.24
C GLY A 41 4.46 -11.17 0.70
N GLY A 42 5.67 -10.62 0.56
CA GLY A 42 6.00 -9.23 0.91
C GLY A 42 5.65 -8.92 2.37
N ASN A 43 4.82 -7.90 2.62
CA ASN A 43 4.46 -7.53 3.99
C ASN A 43 3.75 -8.65 4.79
N TRP A 44 3.08 -9.58 4.13
CA TRP A 44 2.42 -10.71 4.81
C TRP A 44 3.41 -11.76 5.29
N TYR A 45 4.58 -11.85 4.69
CA TYR A 45 5.64 -12.74 5.13
C TYR A 45 6.20 -12.31 6.50
N HIS A 46 6.84 -11.16 6.59
CA HIS A 46 7.37 -10.66 7.87
C HIS A 46 7.30 -9.13 8.05
N GLY A 47 6.50 -8.48 7.20
CA GLY A 47 6.38 -7.03 7.20
C GLY A 47 5.37 -6.44 8.16
N VAL A 48 4.53 -7.26 8.81
CA VAL A 48 3.46 -6.83 9.73
C VAL A 48 3.50 -7.63 11.03
N TYR A 49 2.77 -7.16 12.06
CA TYR A 49 2.71 -7.81 13.37
C TYR A 49 1.86 -9.11 13.34
N GLU A 50 2.05 -9.96 14.36
CA GLU A 50 1.47 -11.31 14.41
C GLU A 50 -0.06 -11.31 14.43
N THR A 51 -0.65 -10.38 15.15
CA THR A 51 -2.10 -10.29 15.38
C THR A 51 -2.85 -9.58 14.25
N VAL A 52 -2.15 -9.08 13.21
CA VAL A 52 -2.81 -8.38 12.13
C VAL A 52 -3.74 -9.29 11.33
N HIS A 53 -4.86 -8.75 10.96
CA HIS A 53 -5.80 -9.32 9.99
C HIS A 53 -6.10 -8.30 8.89
N ILE A 54 -6.68 -8.72 7.79
CA ILE A 54 -7.14 -7.77 6.79
C ILE A 54 -8.30 -6.93 7.35
N ILE A 55 -8.34 -5.67 6.95
CA ILE A 55 -9.43 -4.74 7.30
C ILE A 55 -10.54 -4.67 6.25
N SER A 56 -10.26 -5.17 5.06
CA SER A 56 -11.22 -5.50 4.01
C SER A 56 -11.82 -6.88 4.30
N SER A 57 -12.72 -7.38 3.49
CA SER A 57 -13.19 -8.75 3.65
C SER A 57 -12.41 -9.72 2.76
N ARG A 58 -12.50 -11.03 3.08
CA ARG A 58 -12.03 -12.13 2.26
C ARG A 58 -12.44 -11.93 0.80
N LYS A 59 -13.73 -11.71 0.55
CA LYS A 59 -14.32 -11.54 -0.80
C LYS A 59 -13.85 -10.27 -1.53
N THR A 60 -13.38 -9.26 -0.81
CA THR A 60 -12.89 -8.02 -1.42
C THR A 60 -11.36 -7.96 -1.51
N THR A 61 -10.68 -9.00 -1.01
CA THR A 61 -9.21 -9.08 -0.99
C THR A 61 -8.67 -10.17 -1.91
N GLU A 62 -9.43 -11.24 -2.13
CA GLU A 62 -9.03 -12.35 -2.99
C GLU A 62 -8.74 -11.92 -4.45
N TYR A 63 -7.92 -12.69 -5.16
CA TYR A 63 -7.78 -12.57 -6.60
C TYR A 63 -9.09 -12.99 -7.28
N ALA A 64 -9.47 -12.31 -8.35
CA ALA A 64 -10.76 -12.56 -9.01
C ALA A 64 -10.85 -13.97 -9.63
N ASP A 65 -9.72 -14.55 -9.96
CA ASP A 65 -9.57 -15.86 -10.59
C ASP A 65 -9.09 -16.95 -9.61
N TYR A 66 -8.87 -16.58 -8.34
CA TYR A 66 -8.46 -17.50 -7.29
C TYR A 66 -9.14 -17.11 -5.97
N PRO A 67 -10.37 -17.56 -5.72
CA PRO A 67 -11.10 -17.26 -4.47
C PRO A 67 -10.35 -17.82 -3.26
N MET A 68 -10.40 -17.10 -2.14
CA MET A 68 -9.92 -17.63 -0.86
C MET A 68 -10.80 -18.79 -0.40
N PRO A 69 -10.23 -19.76 0.33
CA PRO A 69 -10.97 -20.90 0.88
C PRO A 69 -12.24 -20.47 1.65
N GLU A 70 -13.34 -21.18 1.46
CA GLU A 70 -14.63 -20.84 2.11
C GLU A 70 -14.59 -20.93 3.64
N HIS A 71 -13.71 -21.79 4.18
CA HIS A 71 -13.50 -21.92 5.62
C HIS A 71 -12.71 -20.77 6.26
N TYR A 72 -12.13 -19.87 5.46
CA TYR A 72 -11.48 -18.68 6.02
C TYR A 72 -12.54 -17.73 6.59
N PRO A 73 -12.22 -17.03 7.71
CA PRO A 73 -13.11 -16.03 8.28
C PRO A 73 -13.30 -14.84 7.32
N ASP A 74 -14.26 -13.97 7.61
CA ASP A 74 -14.47 -12.74 6.84
C ASP A 74 -13.23 -11.85 6.81
N PHE A 75 -12.40 -11.89 7.87
CA PHE A 75 -11.16 -11.12 8.02
C PHE A 75 -9.98 -12.08 8.26
N PRO A 76 -9.42 -12.68 7.21
CA PRO A 76 -8.26 -13.55 7.32
C PRO A 76 -7.09 -12.92 8.06
N SER A 77 -6.43 -13.75 8.89
CA SER A 77 -5.23 -13.38 9.61
C SER A 77 -4.01 -13.24 8.69
N ARG A 78 -2.91 -12.68 9.23
CA ARG A 78 -1.61 -12.64 8.55
C ARG A 78 -1.21 -14.01 8.00
N GLN A 79 -1.30 -15.05 8.82
CA GLN A 79 -0.90 -16.39 8.42
C GLN A 79 -1.77 -16.91 7.26
N GLN A 80 -3.09 -16.80 7.37
CA GLN A 80 -4.00 -17.21 6.30
C GLN A 80 -3.78 -16.43 4.99
N MET A 81 -3.45 -15.14 5.10
CA MET A 81 -3.08 -14.36 3.91
C MET A 81 -1.78 -14.85 3.27
N LEU A 82 -0.78 -15.19 4.06
CA LEU A 82 0.49 -15.72 3.55
C LEU A 82 0.31 -17.09 2.92
N GLU A 83 -0.43 -17.98 3.56
CA GLU A 83 -0.80 -19.30 3.03
C GLU A 83 -1.52 -19.15 1.67
N TYR A 84 -2.53 -18.29 1.61
CA TYR A 84 -3.26 -18.00 0.38
C TYR A 84 -2.35 -17.52 -0.76
N LEU A 85 -1.37 -16.66 -0.46
CA LEU A 85 -0.43 -16.15 -1.46
C LEU A 85 0.54 -17.24 -1.94
N ARG A 86 0.99 -18.13 -1.04
CA ARG A 86 1.82 -19.28 -1.39
C ARG A 86 1.05 -20.28 -2.26
N ASP A 87 -0.18 -20.60 -1.88
CA ASP A 87 -1.07 -21.48 -2.65
C ASP A 87 -1.34 -20.91 -4.05
N TYR A 88 -1.58 -19.60 -4.13
CA TYR A 88 -1.73 -18.92 -5.41
C TYR A 88 -0.47 -19.06 -6.28
N ALA A 89 0.69 -18.79 -5.71
CA ALA A 89 1.95 -18.89 -6.43
C ALA A 89 2.21 -20.32 -6.92
N GLU A 90 2.03 -21.31 -6.09
CA GLU A 90 2.16 -22.73 -6.44
C GLU A 90 1.17 -23.15 -7.54
N LYS A 91 -0.11 -22.78 -7.38
CA LYS A 91 -1.17 -23.08 -8.37
C LYS A 91 -0.83 -22.63 -9.77
N PHE A 92 -0.19 -21.48 -9.90
CA PHE A 92 0.17 -20.90 -11.19
C PHE A 92 1.64 -21.09 -11.57
N GLY A 93 2.40 -21.86 -10.78
CA GLY A 93 3.79 -22.23 -11.07
C GLY A 93 4.74 -21.03 -11.05
N LEU A 94 4.46 -20.00 -10.23
CA LEU A 94 5.25 -18.77 -10.14
C LEU A 94 6.62 -18.96 -9.46
N PRO A 95 6.80 -19.83 -8.43
CA PRO A 95 8.06 -19.90 -7.68
C PRO A 95 9.30 -20.15 -8.54
N LYS A 96 9.16 -20.92 -9.62
CA LYS A 96 10.27 -21.20 -10.56
C LYS A 96 10.77 -19.96 -11.33
N HIS A 97 10.03 -18.86 -11.31
CA HIS A 97 10.37 -17.59 -11.96
C HIS A 97 10.87 -16.53 -10.98
N ILE A 98 10.80 -16.81 -9.65
CA ILE A 98 11.23 -15.90 -8.61
C ILE A 98 12.67 -16.21 -8.23
N GLN A 99 13.52 -15.19 -8.25
CA GLN A 99 14.84 -15.25 -7.63
C GLN A 99 14.79 -14.59 -6.28
N PHE A 100 14.71 -15.41 -5.25
CA PHE A 100 14.78 -14.96 -3.85
C PHE A 100 16.17 -14.47 -3.47
N ASN A 101 16.29 -13.76 -2.34
CA ASN A 101 17.54 -13.17 -1.84
C ASN A 101 18.24 -12.29 -2.90
N THR A 102 17.45 -11.70 -3.81
CA THR A 102 17.96 -10.96 -4.98
C THR A 102 17.51 -9.50 -4.90
N LYS A 103 18.13 -8.76 -3.98
CA LYS A 103 17.82 -7.34 -3.76
C LYS A 103 18.42 -6.47 -4.86
N VAL A 104 17.56 -5.71 -5.55
CA VAL A 104 17.97 -4.65 -6.47
C VAL A 104 18.33 -3.40 -5.69
N VAL A 105 19.54 -2.88 -5.88
CA VAL A 105 20.03 -1.67 -5.21
C VAL A 105 20.08 -0.45 -6.13
N MET A 106 20.17 -0.66 -7.44
CA MET A 106 20.10 0.40 -8.44
C MET A 106 19.44 -0.08 -9.73
N ALA A 107 18.65 0.79 -10.35
CA ALA A 107 18.05 0.55 -11.66
C ALA A 107 18.12 1.85 -12.49
N LEU A 108 18.81 1.80 -13.61
CA LEU A 108 19.08 2.95 -14.47
C LEU A 108 18.50 2.74 -15.87
N PRO A 109 17.84 3.75 -16.45
CA PRO A 109 17.41 3.70 -17.83
C PRO A 109 18.60 3.86 -18.78
N LEU A 110 18.68 3.04 -19.82
CA LEU A 110 19.67 3.13 -20.88
C LEU A 110 19.14 3.91 -22.09
N ALA A 111 20.04 4.42 -22.91
CA ALA A 111 19.71 5.25 -24.08
C ALA A 111 18.81 4.52 -25.09
N ASP A 112 18.94 3.20 -25.22
CA ASP A 112 18.12 2.34 -26.10
C ASP A 112 16.75 1.97 -25.50
N GLY A 113 16.42 2.52 -24.30
CA GLY A 113 15.18 2.29 -23.59
C GLY A 113 15.13 0.96 -22.83
N LYS A 114 16.27 0.29 -22.67
CA LYS A 114 16.45 -0.84 -21.75
C LYS A 114 16.76 -0.33 -20.34
N TRP A 115 16.89 -1.24 -19.40
CA TRP A 115 17.18 -0.94 -18.00
C TRP A 115 18.37 -1.76 -17.52
N GLU A 116 19.37 -1.08 -16.95
CA GLU A 116 20.45 -1.71 -16.20
C GLU A 116 20.04 -1.78 -14.72
N LEU A 117 20.08 -2.99 -14.15
CA LEU A 117 19.87 -3.24 -12.75
C LEU A 117 21.18 -3.68 -12.10
N GLU A 118 21.47 -3.14 -10.93
CA GLU A 118 22.55 -3.59 -10.05
C GLU A 118 21.95 -4.28 -8.83
N LEU A 119 22.42 -5.48 -8.55
CA LEU A 119 22.01 -6.26 -7.40
C LEU A 119 22.92 -5.98 -6.20
N ALA A 120 22.46 -6.30 -4.99
CA ALA A 120 23.24 -6.15 -3.77
C ALA A 120 24.56 -6.95 -3.78
N THR A 121 24.67 -7.96 -4.63
CA THR A 121 25.89 -8.74 -4.87
C THR A 121 26.93 -8.01 -5.74
N GLY A 122 26.58 -6.86 -6.31
CA GLY A 122 27.38 -6.14 -7.33
C GLY A 122 27.17 -6.68 -8.76
N GLU A 123 26.37 -7.73 -8.97
CA GLU A 123 26.04 -8.18 -10.31
C GLU A 123 25.20 -7.15 -11.04
N LYS A 124 25.54 -6.90 -12.32
CA LYS A 124 24.77 -6.01 -13.21
C LYS A 124 24.07 -6.82 -14.28
N ARG A 125 22.79 -6.51 -14.49
CA ARG A 125 21.93 -7.15 -15.48
C ARG A 125 21.23 -6.13 -16.35
N ILE A 126 21.08 -6.41 -17.66
CA ILE A 126 20.34 -5.55 -18.59
C ILE A 126 19.01 -6.23 -18.93
N TYR A 127 17.91 -5.49 -18.81
CA TYR A 127 16.57 -5.97 -19.11
C TYR A 127 15.89 -5.11 -20.19
N LYS A 128 14.90 -5.70 -20.87
CA LYS A 128 14.06 -5.03 -21.87
C LYS A 128 13.25 -3.87 -21.26
N GLY A 129 12.81 -4.01 -20.03
CA GLY A 129 12.02 -3.04 -19.29
C GLY A 129 11.91 -3.43 -17.81
N LEU A 130 11.30 -2.57 -17.02
CA LEU A 130 11.23 -2.66 -15.58
C LEU A 130 9.78 -2.55 -15.09
N ILE A 131 9.37 -3.51 -14.28
CA ILE A 131 8.08 -3.53 -13.57
C ILE A 131 8.37 -3.51 -12.09
N VAL A 132 7.90 -2.47 -11.40
CA VAL A 132 8.17 -2.22 -9.99
C VAL A 132 6.93 -2.52 -9.17
N CYS A 133 7.01 -3.56 -8.34
CA CYS A 133 5.98 -4.01 -7.41
C CYS A 133 6.48 -4.03 -5.95
N ASN A 134 7.37 -3.09 -5.61
CA ASN A 134 8.08 -3.04 -4.32
C ASN A 134 7.20 -2.67 -3.11
N GLY A 135 5.90 -2.45 -3.30
CA GLY A 135 4.99 -2.01 -2.24
C GLY A 135 5.28 -0.60 -1.72
N HIS A 136 4.51 -0.15 -0.73
CA HIS A 136 4.63 1.20 -0.17
C HIS A 136 4.42 1.26 1.36
N HIS A 137 4.39 0.11 2.06
CA HIS A 137 4.25 0.03 3.52
C HIS A 137 5.52 -0.54 4.17
N TRP A 138 6.68 0.03 3.85
CA TRP A 138 7.97 -0.42 4.39
C TRP A 138 8.92 0.73 4.76
N ASP A 139 8.85 1.89 4.08
CA ASP A 139 9.67 3.07 4.36
C ASP A 139 9.02 3.89 5.49
N LYS A 140 9.56 3.79 6.70
CA LYS A 140 8.99 4.30 7.94
C LYS A 140 8.94 5.83 7.96
N ARG A 141 7.79 6.40 8.27
CA ARG A 141 7.65 7.83 8.49
C ARG A 141 7.54 8.15 9.97
N PHE A 142 8.56 8.77 10.51
CA PHE A 142 8.57 9.26 11.88
C PHE A 142 8.06 10.70 11.95
N PRO A 143 7.35 11.08 13.03
CA PRO A 143 7.03 12.48 13.29
C PRO A 143 8.25 13.21 13.83
N ASN A 144 8.34 14.51 13.57
CA ASN A 144 9.37 15.37 14.11
C ASN A 144 8.75 16.30 15.16
N TYR A 145 9.00 16.02 16.44
CA TYR A 145 8.58 16.85 17.57
C TYR A 145 9.80 17.44 18.28
N PRO A 146 9.70 18.65 18.86
CA PRO A 146 10.78 19.24 19.65
C PRO A 146 11.15 18.38 20.87
N GLY A 147 12.43 18.42 21.25
CA GLY A 147 12.94 17.70 22.42
C GLY A 147 13.37 16.26 22.09
N LYS A 148 13.72 15.53 23.15
CA LYS A 148 14.17 14.13 23.05
C LYS A 148 13.36 13.27 24.00
N PHE A 149 12.83 12.18 23.48
CA PHE A 149 12.22 11.13 24.29
C PHE A 149 13.29 10.10 24.68
N GLU A 150 13.41 9.80 25.97
CA GLU A 150 14.41 8.88 26.51
C GLU A 150 13.85 7.49 26.84
N GLY A 151 12.57 7.25 26.58
CA GLY A 151 11.96 5.93 26.64
C GLY A 151 12.18 5.15 25.34
N GLU A 152 11.56 4.00 25.26
CA GLU A 152 11.58 3.17 24.05
C GLU A 152 10.73 3.85 22.95
N TRP A 153 11.29 3.97 21.74
CA TRP A 153 10.67 4.59 20.59
C TRP A 153 10.76 3.68 19.38
N ILE A 154 9.61 3.16 18.92
CA ILE A 154 9.54 2.26 17.77
C ILE A 154 8.54 2.77 16.73
N HIS A 155 8.70 2.34 15.48
CA HIS A 155 7.67 2.49 14.47
C HIS A 155 6.73 1.27 14.49
N SER A 156 5.46 1.43 14.07
CA SER A 156 4.51 0.31 13.93
C SER A 156 5.01 -0.81 13.01
N LYS A 157 5.97 -0.53 12.13
CA LYS A 157 6.67 -1.54 11.32
C LYS A 157 7.56 -2.47 12.16
N ASP A 158 8.06 -1.99 13.29
CA ASP A 158 8.94 -2.76 14.20
C ASP A 158 8.15 -3.42 15.32
N TYR A 159 6.89 -3.06 15.47
CA TYR A 159 5.97 -3.75 16.35
C TYR A 159 5.68 -5.16 15.82
N ARG A 160 5.82 -6.19 16.66
CA ARG A 160 5.65 -7.59 16.29
C ARG A 160 4.52 -8.28 17.05
N SER A 161 4.45 -8.07 18.37
CA SER A 161 3.47 -8.76 19.20
C SER A 161 3.13 -7.98 20.46
N PRO A 162 1.99 -8.30 21.11
CA PRO A 162 1.58 -7.69 22.38
C PRO A 162 2.61 -7.77 23.51
N ALA A 163 3.53 -8.74 23.44
CA ALA A 163 4.61 -8.88 24.44
C ALA A 163 5.48 -7.61 24.56
N GLN A 164 5.67 -6.87 23.45
CA GLN A 164 6.41 -5.60 23.47
C GLN A 164 5.74 -4.50 24.27
N LEU A 165 4.42 -4.59 24.48
CA LEU A 165 3.59 -3.60 25.18
C LEU A 165 3.36 -3.96 26.65
N ALA A 166 3.61 -5.21 27.03
CA ALA A 166 3.21 -5.78 28.32
C ALA A 166 3.78 -4.97 29.50
N GLY A 167 2.90 -4.55 30.42
CA GLY A 167 3.24 -3.81 31.64
C GLY A 167 3.75 -2.38 31.43
N LYS A 168 3.84 -1.88 30.19
CA LYS A 168 4.36 -0.55 29.87
C LYS A 168 3.27 0.51 29.83
N ARG A 169 3.64 1.77 30.13
CA ARG A 169 2.82 2.96 29.81
C ARG A 169 3.06 3.26 28.33
N VAL A 170 2.07 3.00 27.50
CA VAL A 170 2.19 3.08 26.03
C VAL A 170 1.50 4.31 25.49
N LEU A 171 2.20 5.08 24.66
CA LEU A 171 1.64 6.10 23.80
C LEU A 171 1.72 5.64 22.35
N VAL A 172 0.57 5.58 21.67
CA VAL A 172 0.52 5.34 20.23
C VAL A 172 0.28 6.66 19.51
N ILE A 173 1.08 7.00 18.51
CA ILE A 173 0.95 8.22 17.71
C ILE A 173 0.39 7.88 16.33
N GLY A 174 -0.79 8.42 16.00
CA GLY A 174 -1.46 8.21 14.73
C GLY A 174 -2.93 7.86 14.88
N GLY A 175 -3.67 7.81 13.77
CA GLY A 175 -5.10 7.50 13.75
C GLY A 175 -5.48 6.50 12.66
N GLY A 176 -4.50 5.81 12.06
CA GLY A 176 -4.73 4.75 11.08
C GLY A 176 -4.98 3.38 11.72
N ASN A 177 -5.23 2.37 10.88
CA ASN A 177 -5.58 1.02 11.36
C ASN A 177 -4.56 0.46 12.35
N SER A 178 -3.26 0.48 12.02
CA SER A 178 -2.22 0.00 12.94
C SER A 178 -2.19 0.76 14.28
N ALA A 179 -2.50 2.07 14.27
CA ALA A 179 -2.58 2.84 15.52
C ALA A 179 -3.73 2.33 16.41
N CYS A 180 -4.88 2.04 15.80
CA CYS A 180 -6.05 1.54 16.52
C CYS A 180 -5.82 0.14 17.08
N ASP A 181 -5.24 -0.76 16.28
CA ASP A 181 -4.94 -2.13 16.70
C ASP A 181 -3.93 -2.15 17.86
N ILE A 182 -2.80 -1.43 17.70
CA ILE A 182 -1.75 -1.39 18.72
C ILE A 182 -2.24 -0.72 20.00
N ALA A 183 -3.07 0.33 19.91
CA ALA A 183 -3.68 0.96 21.09
C ALA A 183 -4.66 0.01 21.79
N ALA A 184 -5.44 -0.78 21.05
CA ALA A 184 -6.33 -1.80 21.60
C ALA A 184 -5.54 -2.92 22.28
N GLU A 185 -4.44 -3.39 21.68
CA GLU A 185 -3.55 -4.37 22.30
C GLU A 185 -2.87 -3.81 23.56
N ALA A 186 -2.38 -2.57 23.51
CA ALA A 186 -1.83 -1.90 24.68
C ALA A 186 -2.87 -1.75 25.82
N ALA A 187 -4.14 -1.59 25.47
CA ALA A 187 -5.22 -1.58 26.47
C ALA A 187 -5.46 -2.95 27.12
N ARG A 188 -5.07 -4.05 26.47
CA ARG A 188 -5.20 -5.41 27.01
C ARG A 188 -4.04 -5.79 27.93
N VAL A 189 -2.81 -5.47 27.54
CA VAL A 189 -1.61 -5.98 28.19
C VAL A 189 -0.70 -4.93 28.81
N GLY A 190 -0.85 -3.67 28.42
CA GLY A 190 -0.08 -2.54 28.95
C GLY A 190 -0.58 -2.06 30.31
N LYS A 191 0.25 -1.27 30.98
CA LYS A 191 -0.14 -0.55 32.20
C LYS A 191 -1.12 0.56 31.89
N THR A 192 -0.87 1.32 30.81
CA THR A 192 -1.79 2.34 30.28
C THR A 192 -1.69 2.38 28.75
N SER A 193 -2.81 2.73 28.11
CA SER A 193 -2.84 2.98 26.66
C SER A 193 -3.34 4.40 26.37
N ARG A 194 -2.55 5.16 25.63
CA ARG A 194 -2.92 6.51 25.15
C ARG A 194 -2.79 6.53 23.62
N LEU A 195 -3.71 7.22 22.97
CA LEU A 195 -3.70 7.40 21.53
C LEU A 195 -3.67 8.90 21.19
N SER A 196 -2.55 9.38 20.66
CA SER A 196 -2.40 10.78 20.22
C SER A 196 -2.80 10.91 18.76
N VAL A 197 -3.79 11.78 18.51
CA VAL A 197 -4.35 12.01 17.17
C VAL A 197 -4.39 13.51 16.89
N ARG A 198 -3.59 14.00 15.93
CA ARG A 198 -3.51 15.43 15.61
C ARG A 198 -4.65 15.96 14.74
N ARG A 199 -5.33 15.09 13.98
CA ARG A 199 -6.46 15.42 13.09
C ARG A 199 -7.55 14.38 13.18
N GLY A 200 -8.76 14.73 12.77
CA GLY A 200 -9.88 13.80 12.79
C GLY A 200 -9.78 12.69 11.73
N TYR A 201 -10.31 11.54 12.08
CA TYR A 201 -10.41 10.36 11.22
C TYR A 201 -11.84 9.85 11.20
N TRP A 202 -12.22 9.23 10.07
CA TRP A 202 -13.43 8.46 10.00
C TRP A 202 -13.15 7.05 10.52
N PHE A 203 -13.62 6.76 11.74
CA PHE A 203 -13.55 5.44 12.34
C PHE A 203 -14.79 4.63 11.93
N LEU A 204 -14.59 3.58 11.16
CA LEU A 204 -15.64 2.68 10.71
C LEU A 204 -15.55 1.36 11.49
N PRO A 205 -16.66 0.75 11.88
CA PRO A 205 -16.65 -0.61 12.40
C PRO A 205 -16.25 -1.61 11.31
N ASN A 206 -15.73 -2.76 11.69
CA ASN A 206 -15.36 -3.83 10.74
C ASN A 206 -16.61 -4.32 9.98
N THR A 207 -17.76 -4.34 10.64
CA THR A 207 -19.04 -4.74 10.04
C THR A 207 -20.14 -3.75 10.39
N PHE A 208 -21.10 -3.59 9.48
CA PHE A 208 -22.41 -3.00 9.76
C PHE A 208 -23.46 -4.09 9.63
N PHE A 209 -24.21 -4.34 10.69
CA PHE A 209 -25.26 -5.37 10.70
C PHE A 209 -24.76 -6.76 10.27
N GLY A 210 -23.54 -7.13 10.67
CA GLY A 210 -22.91 -8.41 10.30
C GLY A 210 -22.29 -8.44 8.90
N ILE A 211 -22.45 -7.38 8.09
CA ILE A 211 -21.84 -7.32 6.75
C ILE A 211 -20.52 -6.54 6.84
N PRO A 212 -19.39 -7.09 6.34
CA PRO A 212 -18.12 -6.37 6.30
C PRO A 212 -18.26 -5.00 5.63
N SER A 213 -17.75 -3.96 6.28
CA SER A 213 -17.90 -2.58 5.82
C SER A 213 -17.38 -2.38 4.40
N ALA A 214 -16.32 -3.12 4.01
CA ALA A 214 -15.78 -3.09 2.66
C ALA A 214 -16.74 -3.64 1.60
N GLU A 215 -17.59 -4.59 1.94
CA GLU A 215 -18.56 -5.21 1.02
C GLU A 215 -19.78 -4.34 0.75
N MET A 216 -20.07 -3.39 1.64
CA MET A 216 -21.18 -2.44 1.43
C MET A 216 -20.88 -1.44 0.33
N MET A 217 -19.57 -1.21 0.05
CA MET A 217 -19.13 -0.29 -0.99
C MET A 217 -19.17 -0.96 -2.35
N LYS A 218 -20.09 -0.56 -3.20
CA LYS A 218 -20.22 -1.12 -4.55
C LYS A 218 -19.66 -0.14 -5.58
N PRO A 219 -18.75 -0.55 -6.48
CA PRO A 219 -18.15 0.33 -7.50
C PRO A 219 -19.14 1.01 -8.42
N TRP A 220 -20.32 0.42 -8.63
CA TRP A 220 -21.40 0.94 -9.47
C TRP A 220 -22.27 2.00 -8.76
N PHE A 221 -22.20 2.08 -7.42
CA PHE A 221 -23.00 3.02 -6.65
C PHE A 221 -22.29 4.37 -6.58
N PRO A 222 -22.98 5.49 -6.87
CA PRO A 222 -22.35 6.81 -6.90
C PRO A 222 -21.69 7.17 -5.57
N VAL A 223 -20.48 7.74 -5.62
CA VAL A 223 -19.70 8.05 -4.42
C VAL A 223 -20.44 8.99 -3.46
N TRP A 224 -21.20 9.95 -3.99
CA TRP A 224 -21.98 10.86 -3.15
C TRP A 224 -23.06 10.12 -2.35
N ALA A 225 -23.73 9.14 -2.96
CA ALA A 225 -24.74 8.33 -2.30
C ALA A 225 -24.12 7.36 -1.27
N GLN A 226 -22.95 6.78 -1.60
CA GLN A 226 -22.18 5.99 -0.62
C GLN A 226 -21.78 6.85 0.60
N ARG A 227 -21.32 8.09 0.38
CA ARG A 227 -20.98 9.02 1.46
C ARG A 227 -22.17 9.34 2.36
N LEU A 228 -23.33 9.58 1.74
CA LEU A 228 -24.56 9.85 2.49
C LEU A 228 -24.98 8.63 3.32
N MET A 229 -25.02 7.45 2.71
CA MET A 229 -25.38 6.20 3.37
C MET A 229 -24.45 5.89 4.54
N ILE A 230 -23.13 5.90 4.30
CA ILE A 230 -22.16 5.60 5.36
C ILE A 230 -22.15 6.69 6.43
N GLY A 231 -22.29 7.95 6.06
CA GLY A 231 -22.41 9.05 7.03
C GLY A 231 -23.61 8.88 7.96
N LEU A 232 -24.75 8.46 7.42
CA LEU A 232 -25.95 8.16 8.23
C LEU A 232 -25.71 6.94 9.13
N LEU A 233 -25.16 5.86 8.59
CA LEU A 233 -24.83 4.66 9.37
C LEU A 233 -23.86 4.99 10.51
N LEU A 234 -22.80 5.73 10.26
CA LEU A 234 -21.84 6.14 11.29
C LEU A 234 -22.50 7.02 12.35
N ARG A 235 -23.39 7.93 11.94
CA ARG A 235 -24.10 8.78 12.90
C ARG A 235 -24.97 7.97 13.86
N ILE A 236 -25.57 6.88 13.38
CA ILE A 236 -26.44 6.00 14.17
C ILE A 236 -25.60 5.05 15.04
N THR A 237 -24.56 4.42 14.45
CA THR A 237 -23.83 3.33 15.11
C THR A 237 -22.62 3.81 15.94
N VAL A 238 -21.96 4.88 15.52
CA VAL A 238 -20.73 5.40 16.14
C VAL A 238 -21.00 6.71 16.88
N GLY A 239 -21.74 7.62 16.27
CA GLY A 239 -21.94 8.98 16.79
C GLY A 239 -20.83 9.94 16.34
N LYS A 240 -20.55 10.97 17.15
CA LYS A 240 -19.51 11.97 16.89
C LYS A 240 -18.16 11.53 17.48
N CYS A 241 -17.04 11.81 16.79
CA CYS A 241 -15.70 11.51 17.26
C CYS A 241 -15.35 12.26 18.56
N SER A 242 -15.88 13.46 18.73
CA SER A 242 -15.72 14.28 19.95
C SER A 242 -16.24 13.60 21.22
N GLN A 243 -17.23 12.72 21.13
CA GLN A 243 -17.73 11.92 22.27
C GLN A 243 -16.71 10.90 22.79
N TYR A 244 -15.67 10.62 22.02
CA TYR A 244 -14.55 9.73 22.35
C TYR A 244 -13.27 10.51 22.66
N GLY A 245 -13.34 11.86 22.67
CA GLY A 245 -12.17 12.73 22.88
C GLY A 245 -11.28 12.90 21.65
N PHE A 246 -11.73 12.45 20.46
CA PHE A 246 -11.01 12.65 19.21
C PHE A 246 -11.52 13.87 18.43
N PRO A 247 -10.66 14.53 17.64
CA PRO A 247 -11.10 15.58 16.71
C PRO A 247 -12.12 15.05 15.70
N GLU A 248 -13.08 15.90 15.31
CA GLU A 248 -13.97 15.56 14.19
C GLU A 248 -13.18 15.52 12.87
N PRO A 249 -13.56 14.63 11.92
CA PRO A 249 -12.90 14.56 10.64
C PRO A 249 -12.98 15.88 9.85
N ASP A 250 -11.85 16.34 9.34
CA ASP A 250 -11.67 17.57 8.57
C ASP A 250 -11.85 17.36 7.04
N HIS A 251 -12.22 16.16 6.64
CA HIS A 251 -12.36 15.74 5.25
C HIS A 251 -13.61 14.87 5.06
N LYS A 252 -14.08 14.76 3.81
CA LYS A 252 -15.24 13.90 3.50
C LYS A 252 -14.84 12.43 3.54
N ILE A 253 -15.80 11.57 3.89
CA ILE A 253 -15.64 10.11 3.82
C ILE A 253 -15.11 9.74 2.43
N PHE A 254 -14.07 8.87 2.36
CA PHE A 254 -13.36 8.42 1.15
C PHE A 254 -12.47 9.48 0.45
N GLU A 255 -12.25 10.64 1.00
CA GLU A 255 -11.18 11.54 0.54
C GLU A 255 -9.82 11.13 1.07
N ALA A 256 -9.79 10.54 2.27
CA ALA A 256 -8.65 9.81 2.82
C ALA A 256 -9.05 8.36 3.07
N HIS A 257 -8.07 7.50 3.30
CA HIS A 257 -8.32 6.11 3.68
C HIS A 257 -9.01 6.10 5.05
N PRO A 258 -10.23 5.55 5.17
CA PRO A 258 -10.89 5.47 6.47
C PRO A 258 -10.20 4.45 7.35
N THR A 259 -10.30 4.64 8.65
CA THR A 259 -9.80 3.71 9.65
C THR A 259 -10.90 2.73 9.98
N ILE A 260 -10.65 1.44 9.82
CA ILE A 260 -11.61 0.38 10.12
C ILE A 260 -11.11 -0.36 11.36
N ASN A 261 -11.83 -0.19 12.46
CA ASN A 261 -11.52 -0.87 13.70
C ASN A 261 -12.74 -0.81 14.63
N SER A 262 -13.20 -1.97 15.10
CA SER A 262 -14.33 -2.06 16.03
C SER A 262 -13.92 -1.96 17.49
N GLU A 263 -12.65 -2.16 17.83
CA GLU A 263 -12.19 -2.28 19.21
C GLU A 263 -11.77 -0.93 19.81
N LEU A 264 -11.20 -0.02 19.00
CA LEU A 264 -10.72 1.27 19.49
C LEU A 264 -11.78 2.02 20.30
N LEU A 265 -12.92 2.29 19.67
CA LEU A 265 -13.98 3.09 20.30
C LEU A 265 -14.63 2.36 21.49
N TYR A 266 -14.66 1.04 21.45
CA TYR A 266 -15.10 0.21 22.58
C TYR A 266 -14.18 0.38 23.78
N TYR A 267 -12.86 0.26 23.62
CA TYR A 267 -11.90 0.45 24.71
C TYR A 267 -11.80 1.91 25.19
N VAL A 268 -12.05 2.89 24.30
CA VAL A 268 -12.17 4.28 24.71
C VAL A 268 -13.38 4.48 25.64
N LYS A 269 -14.55 3.92 25.30
CA LYS A 269 -15.74 3.99 26.16
C LYS A 269 -15.57 3.26 27.51
N GLN A 270 -14.74 2.23 27.55
CA GLN A 270 -14.36 1.57 28.80
C GLN A 270 -13.33 2.36 29.62
N GLY A 271 -12.78 3.46 29.10
CA GLY A 271 -11.72 4.24 29.76
C GLY A 271 -10.33 3.58 29.70
N ARG A 272 -10.19 2.42 29.02
CA ARG A 272 -8.92 1.69 28.90
C ARG A 272 -7.97 2.35 27.89
N ILE A 273 -8.50 3.01 26.87
CA ILE A 273 -7.75 3.89 25.97
C ILE A 273 -8.21 5.32 26.24
N GLN A 274 -7.26 6.24 26.39
CA GLN A 274 -7.56 7.66 26.48
C GLN A 274 -6.98 8.41 25.29
N ALA A 275 -7.85 9.19 24.64
CA ALA A 275 -7.44 10.08 23.56
C ALA A 275 -6.54 11.21 24.09
N ARG A 276 -5.54 11.56 23.29
CA ARG A 276 -4.66 12.72 23.52
C ARG A 276 -4.58 13.55 22.24
N PRO A 277 -4.49 14.86 22.36
CA PRO A 277 -4.26 15.73 21.21
C PRO A 277 -2.83 15.55 20.66
N ASP A 278 -2.44 16.43 19.76
CA ASP A 278 -1.08 16.42 19.21
C ASP A 278 -0.02 16.68 20.29
N ILE A 279 1.19 16.25 20.02
CA ILE A 279 2.33 16.41 20.92
C ILE A 279 2.97 17.77 20.68
N ALA A 280 3.27 18.49 21.75
CA ALA A 280 4.00 19.75 21.70
C ALA A 280 5.52 19.54 21.76
N ARG A 281 6.01 18.71 22.69
CA ARG A 281 7.42 18.40 22.88
C ARG A 281 7.63 17.17 23.74
N PHE A 282 8.88 16.69 23.73
CA PHE A 282 9.39 15.66 24.63
C PHE A 282 10.39 16.22 25.63
N GLU A 283 10.44 15.64 26.83
CA GLU A 283 11.42 15.95 27.86
C GLU A 283 11.66 14.72 28.73
N GLY A 284 12.80 14.05 28.55
CA GLY A 284 13.05 12.77 29.20
C GLY A 284 12.01 11.70 28.78
N LYS A 285 11.32 11.13 29.75
CA LYS A 285 10.18 10.21 29.51
C LYS A 285 8.82 10.90 29.46
N SER A 286 8.78 12.21 29.70
CA SER A 286 7.55 13.00 29.69
C SER A 286 7.20 13.48 28.29
N VAL A 287 5.93 13.35 27.94
CA VAL A 287 5.33 13.86 26.70
C VAL A 287 4.39 15.00 27.06
N TYR A 288 4.65 16.17 26.51
CA TYR A 288 3.81 17.36 26.65
C TYR A 288 2.90 17.49 25.45
N PHE A 289 1.60 17.61 25.71
CA PHE A 289 0.59 17.76 24.69
C PHE A 289 0.25 19.24 24.46
N VAL A 290 -0.33 19.56 23.27
CA VAL A 290 -0.68 20.93 22.89
C VAL A 290 -1.77 21.58 23.77
N ASP A 291 -2.49 20.79 24.56
CA ASP A 291 -3.49 21.26 25.51
C ASP A 291 -2.92 21.54 26.94
N GLY A 292 -1.60 21.46 27.08
CA GLY A 292 -0.89 21.72 28.34
C GLY A 292 -0.75 20.51 29.27
N ARG A 293 -1.41 19.39 28.97
CA ARG A 293 -1.23 18.15 29.75
C ARG A 293 0.15 17.53 29.48
N ASN A 294 0.67 16.83 30.48
CA ASN A 294 1.86 16.01 30.34
C ASN A 294 1.66 14.65 31.02
N GLU A 295 2.27 13.62 30.44
CA GLU A 295 2.29 12.26 30.99
C GLU A 295 3.63 11.59 30.67
N GLU A 296 4.05 10.69 31.55
CA GLU A 296 5.23 9.85 31.32
C GLU A 296 4.87 8.54 30.61
N PHE A 297 5.74 8.15 29.70
CA PHE A 297 5.61 6.90 28.95
C PHE A 297 6.89 6.08 29.00
N ASP A 298 6.74 4.77 28.91
CA ASP A 298 7.85 3.82 28.81
C ASP A 298 8.14 3.48 27.35
N LEU A 299 7.08 3.47 26.52
CA LEU A 299 7.14 3.15 25.10
C LEU A 299 6.26 4.10 24.27
N ILE A 300 6.82 4.63 23.21
CA ILE A 300 6.07 5.31 22.14
C ILE A 300 6.09 4.45 20.87
N VAL A 301 4.91 4.19 20.30
CA VAL A 301 4.74 3.52 19.02
C VAL A 301 4.27 4.51 17.96
N CYS A 302 5.13 4.80 16.99
CA CYS A 302 4.80 5.67 15.86
C CYS A 302 4.04 4.90 14.78
N ALA A 303 2.72 4.99 14.78
CA ALA A 303 1.85 4.46 13.73
C ALA A 303 1.47 5.57 12.72
N THR A 304 2.49 6.31 12.28
CA THR A 304 2.36 7.53 11.47
C THR A 304 2.44 7.27 9.97
N GLY A 305 2.44 5.99 9.58
CA GLY A 305 2.42 5.54 8.19
C GLY A 305 3.81 5.52 7.54
N TYR A 306 3.82 5.55 6.21
CA TYR A 306 5.00 5.27 5.42
C TYR A 306 5.20 6.31 4.33
N HIS A 307 6.43 6.43 3.84
CA HIS A 307 6.74 7.11 2.60
C HIS A 307 6.52 6.17 1.42
N VAL A 308 6.09 6.71 0.28
CA VAL A 308 6.16 6.00 -0.99
C VAL A 308 7.54 6.28 -1.56
N SER A 309 8.40 5.29 -1.60
CA SER A 309 9.78 5.47 -2.02
C SER A 309 10.27 4.36 -2.97
N PHE A 310 11.24 4.71 -3.78
CA PHE A 310 11.88 3.86 -4.79
C PHE A 310 13.39 4.08 -4.72
N PRO A 311 14.08 3.62 -3.66
CA PRO A 311 15.48 4.00 -3.40
C PRO A 311 16.46 3.47 -4.43
N PHE A 312 16.09 2.45 -5.19
CA PHE A 312 16.87 1.89 -6.28
C PHE A 312 16.72 2.64 -7.61
N LEU A 313 15.75 3.56 -7.72
CA LEU A 313 15.58 4.41 -8.90
C LEU A 313 16.34 5.75 -8.69
N PRO A 314 16.75 6.41 -9.77
CA PRO A 314 17.34 7.75 -9.66
C PRO A 314 16.44 8.72 -8.89
N PRO A 315 16.97 9.54 -8.00
CA PRO A 315 16.20 10.52 -7.24
C PRO A 315 15.35 11.41 -8.14
N GLY A 316 14.07 11.56 -7.80
CA GLY A 316 13.14 12.39 -8.56
C GLY A 316 12.60 11.76 -9.86
N LEU A 317 13.04 10.57 -10.26
CA LEU A 317 12.54 9.89 -11.45
C LEU A 317 11.03 9.63 -11.35
N VAL A 318 10.57 9.20 -10.19
CA VAL A 318 9.13 9.04 -9.90
C VAL A 318 8.67 10.21 -9.04
N PRO A 319 7.87 11.15 -9.59
CA PRO A 319 7.36 12.26 -8.78
C PRO A 319 6.38 11.77 -7.73
N VAL A 320 6.70 11.97 -6.46
CA VAL A 320 5.83 11.64 -5.32
C VAL A 320 5.36 12.93 -4.65
N LYS A 321 4.05 13.07 -4.42
CA LYS A 321 3.48 14.19 -3.66
C LYS A 321 2.72 13.64 -2.44
N GLY A 322 3.26 13.89 -1.25
CA GLY A 322 2.77 13.26 -0.03
C GLY A 322 2.98 11.74 -0.08
N SER A 323 1.90 10.96 0.02
CA SER A 323 1.94 9.49 -0.08
C SER A 323 1.44 8.98 -1.43
N VAL A 324 1.53 9.77 -2.51
CA VAL A 324 0.98 9.41 -3.83
C VAL A 324 2.02 9.62 -4.92
N ALA A 325 2.36 8.54 -5.64
CA ALA A 325 3.15 8.62 -6.86
C ALA A 325 2.29 9.19 -8.00
N LYS A 326 2.85 10.17 -8.73
CA LYS A 326 2.15 10.81 -9.86
C LYS A 326 2.39 10.03 -11.14
N LEU A 327 1.50 9.11 -11.44
CA LEU A 327 1.58 8.20 -12.58
C LEU A 327 0.39 8.38 -13.53
N TYR A 328 0.64 8.28 -14.84
CA TYR A 328 -0.42 8.20 -15.83
C TYR A 328 -1.05 6.80 -15.79
N GLY A 329 -2.39 6.73 -15.87
CA GLY A 329 -3.09 5.44 -15.72
C GLY A 329 -2.74 4.71 -14.42
N ARG A 330 -2.14 5.42 -13.44
CA ARG A 330 -1.68 4.93 -12.13
C ARG A 330 -0.48 3.97 -12.15
N CYS A 331 0.14 3.76 -13.30
CA CYS A 331 1.23 2.79 -13.41
C CYS A 331 2.35 3.20 -14.37
N VAL A 332 2.23 4.29 -15.12
CA VAL A 332 3.21 4.66 -16.16
C VAL A 332 3.74 6.07 -15.95
N LEU A 333 5.01 6.28 -16.25
CA LEU A 333 5.60 7.61 -16.45
C LEU A 333 5.66 7.92 -17.94
N ALA A 334 5.28 9.15 -18.33
CA ALA A 334 5.24 9.54 -19.75
C ALA A 334 6.65 9.62 -20.37
N GLU A 335 7.63 9.97 -19.54
CA GLU A 335 9.01 10.21 -19.92
C GLU A 335 9.83 8.92 -20.09
N TYR A 336 9.44 7.86 -19.40
CA TYR A 336 10.16 6.60 -19.39
C TYR A 336 9.34 5.48 -20.01
N LYS A 337 9.79 5.02 -21.17
CA LYS A 337 9.23 3.84 -21.82
C LYS A 337 9.60 2.60 -21.03
N LYS A 338 8.69 1.61 -21.01
CA LYS A 338 8.92 0.30 -20.38
C LYS A 338 9.24 0.35 -18.87
N LEU A 339 8.88 1.45 -18.19
CA LEU A 339 8.83 1.53 -16.74
C LEU A 339 7.38 1.51 -16.27
N TYR A 340 7.07 0.53 -15.45
CA TYR A 340 5.73 0.32 -14.89
C TYR A 340 5.84 0.25 -13.37
N ILE A 341 5.09 1.08 -12.67
CA ILE A 341 5.06 1.12 -11.20
C ILE A 341 3.67 0.73 -10.75
N ILE A 342 3.56 -0.38 -10.05
CA ILE A 342 2.29 -1.01 -9.74
C ILE A 342 2.12 -1.14 -8.22
N GLY A 343 0.87 -1.06 -7.74
CA GLY A 343 0.55 -1.23 -6.33
C GLY A 343 0.70 0.02 -5.45
N THR A 344 1.05 1.19 -6.01
CA THR A 344 1.24 2.43 -5.25
C THR A 344 0.05 3.39 -5.29
N SER A 345 -1.00 3.06 -6.05
CA SER A 345 -2.14 3.95 -6.21
C SER A 345 -3.08 3.91 -5.01
N GLN A 346 -3.26 5.04 -4.34
CA GLN A 346 -4.35 5.22 -3.39
C GLN A 346 -5.63 5.56 -4.14
N ARG A 347 -6.71 4.81 -3.92
CA ARG A 347 -8.00 5.14 -4.54
C ARG A 347 -8.69 6.28 -3.79
N ARG A 348 -9.23 7.23 -4.57
CA ARG A 348 -10.18 8.25 -4.09
C ARG A 348 -11.61 7.71 -3.88
N TYR A 349 -11.86 6.45 -4.19
CA TYR A 349 -13.20 5.89 -4.22
C TYR A 349 -13.24 4.73 -3.24
N GLY A 350 -13.78 4.98 -2.05
CA GLY A 350 -14.23 4.02 -1.08
C GLY A 350 -13.43 2.73 -0.95
N PHE A 351 -13.89 1.85 -0.15
CA PHE A 351 -13.41 0.48 -0.14
C PHE A 351 -13.71 -0.12 -1.51
N GLY A 352 -12.79 0.06 -2.41
CA GLY A 352 -12.81 -0.74 -3.62
C GLY A 352 -12.11 -2.04 -3.32
N PRO A 353 -12.26 -3.03 -4.18
CA PRO A 353 -11.50 -4.24 -4.11
C PRO A 353 -10.05 -3.88 -3.91
N VAL A 354 -9.56 -4.40 -2.83
CA VAL A 354 -8.29 -4.08 -2.24
C VAL A 354 -7.19 -4.72 -3.08
N VAL A 355 -6.02 -4.56 -2.70
CA VAL A 355 -4.71 -4.82 -3.29
C VAL A 355 -4.71 -5.74 -4.53
N THR A 356 -5.50 -6.80 -4.54
CA THR A 356 -5.54 -7.80 -5.62
C THR A 356 -6.36 -7.36 -6.85
N MET A 357 -7.55 -6.78 -6.67
CA MET A 357 -8.30 -6.19 -7.80
C MET A 357 -7.68 -4.87 -8.27
N LEU A 358 -7.02 -4.12 -7.39
CA LEU A 358 -6.20 -2.98 -7.79
C LEU A 358 -5.01 -3.42 -8.62
N ALA A 359 -4.40 -4.54 -8.26
CA ALA A 359 -3.35 -5.15 -9.04
C ALA A 359 -3.86 -5.56 -10.41
N GLN A 360 -5.00 -6.24 -10.51
CA GLN A 360 -5.58 -6.66 -11.80
C GLN A 360 -5.98 -5.46 -12.67
N ASP A 361 -6.68 -4.45 -12.14
CA ASP A 361 -7.01 -3.22 -12.87
C ASP A 361 -5.75 -2.45 -13.34
N GLN A 362 -4.65 -2.56 -12.59
CA GLN A 362 -3.38 -1.91 -12.92
C GLN A 362 -2.51 -2.75 -13.85
N MET A 363 -2.72 -4.05 -13.88
CA MET A 363 -1.99 -4.98 -14.75
C MET A 363 -2.46 -4.91 -16.21
N GLU A 364 -3.74 -4.67 -16.47
CA GLU A 364 -4.27 -4.64 -17.84
C GLU A 364 -3.57 -3.60 -18.73
N LEU A 365 -3.33 -2.39 -18.20
CA LEU A 365 -2.65 -1.35 -18.97
C LEU A 365 -1.16 -1.63 -19.18
N PRO A 366 -0.35 -1.97 -18.16
CA PRO A 366 1.03 -2.35 -18.33
C PRO A 366 1.20 -3.55 -19.26
N ILE A 367 0.42 -4.61 -19.08
CA ILE A 367 0.48 -5.79 -19.93
C ILE A 367 0.15 -5.45 -21.37
N GLY A 368 -0.91 -4.69 -21.61
CA GLY A 368 -1.25 -4.24 -22.96
C GLY A 368 -0.13 -3.44 -23.62
N LEU A 369 0.56 -2.58 -22.87
CA LEU A 369 1.71 -1.82 -23.36
C LEU A 369 2.92 -2.72 -23.62
N VAL A 370 3.24 -3.63 -22.69
CA VAL A 370 4.36 -4.58 -22.83
C VAL A 370 4.14 -5.52 -24.01
N MET A 371 2.93 -6.04 -24.20
CA MET A 371 2.59 -6.87 -25.36
C MET A 371 2.78 -6.12 -26.67
N LYS A 372 2.29 -4.89 -26.77
CA LYS A 372 2.47 -4.05 -27.96
C LYS A 372 3.95 -3.82 -28.27
N GLU A 373 4.75 -3.50 -27.27
CA GLU A 373 6.19 -3.29 -27.41
C GLU A 373 6.96 -4.58 -27.74
N SER A 374 6.39 -5.74 -27.39
CA SER A 374 6.93 -7.06 -27.71
C SER A 374 6.51 -7.58 -29.08
N GLY A 375 5.74 -6.79 -29.84
CA GLY A 375 5.25 -7.20 -31.17
C GLY A 375 4.12 -8.25 -31.14
N VAL A 376 3.60 -8.55 -29.94
CA VAL A 376 2.47 -9.47 -29.79
C VAL A 376 1.18 -8.75 -30.19
N ARG A 377 0.43 -9.30 -31.15
CA ARG A 377 -0.89 -8.79 -31.51
C ARG A 377 -1.85 -8.99 -30.34
N LEU A 378 -2.39 -7.88 -29.83
CA LEU A 378 -3.45 -7.91 -28.84
C LEU A 378 -4.68 -8.59 -29.46
N PRO A 379 -5.24 -9.64 -28.86
CA PRO A 379 -6.59 -10.09 -29.21
C PRO A 379 -7.54 -8.89 -29.08
N SER A 380 -8.35 -8.63 -30.08
CA SER A 380 -9.12 -7.41 -30.25
C SER A 380 -10.16 -7.13 -29.16
N THR A 381 -10.34 -8.01 -28.18
CA THR A 381 -11.48 -8.01 -27.28
C THR A 381 -11.20 -8.17 -25.77
N HIS A 382 -10.03 -8.62 -25.33
CA HIS A 382 -9.84 -9.00 -23.93
C HIS A 382 -8.93 -8.12 -23.07
N LEU A 383 -7.99 -7.39 -23.66
CA LEU A 383 -7.00 -6.60 -22.91
C LEU A 383 -7.32 -5.11 -22.76
N ILE A 384 -8.38 -4.64 -23.41
CA ILE A 384 -8.89 -3.26 -23.25
C ILE A 384 -10.21 -3.24 -22.48
N ASP A 385 -10.60 -4.37 -21.95
CA ASP A 385 -11.81 -4.48 -21.18
C ASP A 385 -11.51 -4.59 -19.69
N PRO A 386 -11.37 -3.44 -19.01
CA PRO A 386 -11.28 -3.44 -17.55
C PRO A 386 -12.54 -4.04 -16.91
N HIS A 387 -13.45 -4.54 -17.73
CA HIS A 387 -14.74 -5.02 -17.34
C HIS A 387 -14.92 -6.53 -17.46
N ALA A 388 -13.92 -7.32 -17.85
CA ALA A 388 -14.13 -8.76 -17.74
C ALA A 388 -14.29 -9.16 -16.26
N ALA A 389 -13.49 -8.60 -15.35
CA ALA A 389 -13.75 -8.71 -13.91
C ALA A 389 -14.92 -7.82 -13.45
N VAL A 390 -15.06 -6.62 -14.02
CA VAL A 390 -16.13 -5.66 -13.73
C VAL A 390 -17.41 -5.99 -14.52
N ARG A 391 -17.40 -6.72 -15.66
CA ARG A 391 -18.61 -7.18 -16.35
C ARG A 391 -19.37 -8.27 -15.60
N ARG A 392 -18.73 -9.01 -14.73
CA ARG A 392 -19.48 -9.76 -13.71
C ARG A 392 -20.17 -8.83 -12.70
N ILE A 393 -19.67 -7.59 -12.54
CA ILE A 393 -20.16 -6.59 -11.60
C ILE A 393 -20.98 -5.48 -12.30
N HIS A 394 -20.76 -5.20 -13.60
CA HIS A 394 -21.40 -4.10 -14.33
C HIS A 394 -21.96 -4.50 -15.70
N ARG A 395 -23.26 -4.66 -15.79
CA ARG A 395 -24.02 -4.45 -17.03
C ARG A 395 -24.29 -2.95 -17.23
N GLY A 396 -23.23 -2.15 -17.44
CA GLY A 396 -23.40 -0.69 -17.60
C GLY A 396 -22.48 -0.08 -18.66
N LYS A 397 -23.03 0.18 -19.86
CA LYS A 397 -22.37 0.64 -21.09
C LYS A 397 -21.72 2.05 -21.08
N ARG A 398 -21.53 2.74 -19.94
CA ARG A 398 -21.20 4.19 -19.95
C ARG A 398 -19.75 4.58 -19.66
N LEU A 399 -18.88 3.68 -19.24
CA LEU A 399 -17.47 4.01 -18.89
C LEU A 399 -16.47 3.73 -20.01
N LEU A 400 -16.82 2.89 -20.97
CA LEU A 400 -15.96 2.49 -22.10
C LEU A 400 -15.46 3.69 -22.94
N PRO A 401 -16.31 4.69 -23.29
CA PRO A 401 -15.86 5.86 -24.06
C PRO A 401 -14.83 6.72 -23.31
N LEU A 402 -14.95 6.83 -21.97
CA LEU A 402 -14.06 7.66 -21.15
C LEU A 402 -12.66 7.04 -21.02
N LEU A 403 -12.58 5.72 -20.95
CA LEU A 403 -11.32 4.96 -20.86
C LEU A 403 -10.62 4.92 -22.22
N LEU A 404 -11.37 4.75 -23.29
CA LEU A 404 -10.85 4.84 -24.67
C LEU A 404 -10.36 6.26 -25.01
N TRP A 405 -11.06 7.30 -24.51
CA TRP A 405 -10.63 8.69 -24.66
C TRP A 405 -9.36 8.98 -23.85
N LYS A 406 -9.24 8.49 -22.61
CA LYS A 406 -8.01 8.60 -21.81
C LYS A 406 -6.85 7.83 -22.43
N GLY A 407 -7.08 6.65 -22.98
CA GLY A 407 -6.09 5.87 -23.72
C GLY A 407 -5.61 6.58 -25.00
N LYS A 408 -6.51 7.23 -25.75
CA LYS A 408 -6.14 8.05 -26.93
C LYS A 408 -5.32 9.29 -26.53
N LYS A 409 -5.65 9.93 -25.39
CA LYS A 409 -4.91 11.10 -24.87
C LYS A 409 -3.53 10.70 -24.34
N LEU A 410 -3.40 9.51 -23.74
CA LEU A 410 -2.14 8.91 -23.32
C LEU A 410 -1.27 8.57 -24.54
N ARG A 411 -1.85 7.96 -25.60
CA ARG A 411 -1.16 7.70 -26.86
C ARG A 411 -0.58 8.96 -27.51
N LYS A 412 -1.31 10.09 -27.44
CA LYS A 412 -0.84 11.38 -28.00
C LYS A 412 0.32 11.98 -27.18
N LYS A 413 0.36 11.74 -25.85
CA LYS A 413 1.44 12.17 -24.96
C LYS A 413 2.66 11.24 -24.97
N LEU A 414 2.46 9.94 -25.24
CA LEU A 414 3.52 8.93 -25.35
C LEU A 414 4.09 8.82 -26.78
N ALA A 415 3.55 9.60 -27.75
CA ALA A 415 4.15 9.71 -29.07
C ALA A 415 5.54 10.37 -28.92
N PRO A 416 6.56 9.90 -29.65
CA PRO A 416 7.93 10.34 -29.47
C PRO A 416 8.05 11.83 -29.75
N ARG A 417 8.17 12.64 -28.74
CA ARG A 417 8.89 13.90 -28.82
C ARG A 417 10.36 13.54 -28.72
N GLY A 418 11.16 13.84 -29.74
CA GLY A 418 12.56 13.57 -29.80
C GLY A 418 13.33 14.35 -28.71
N THR A 419 13.27 13.87 -27.50
CA THR A 419 14.10 14.35 -26.39
C THR A 419 14.91 13.18 -25.89
N THR A 420 16.20 13.28 -26.02
CA THR A 420 17.19 12.48 -25.34
C THR A 420 16.83 12.45 -23.83
N PRO A 421 16.76 11.28 -23.20
CA PRO A 421 16.53 11.23 -21.76
C PRO A 421 17.64 12.01 -21.06
N PRO A 422 17.34 12.75 -19.97
CA PRO A 422 18.36 13.46 -19.23
C PRO A 422 19.40 12.46 -18.72
N VAL A 423 20.66 12.72 -19.03
CA VAL A 423 21.80 12.01 -18.45
C VAL A 423 21.93 12.49 -17.02
N PHE A 424 21.56 11.67 -16.05
CA PHE A 424 21.77 11.99 -14.65
C PHE A 424 23.24 11.78 -14.30
N PRO A 425 23.95 12.78 -13.76
CA PRO A 425 25.31 12.60 -13.28
C PRO A 425 25.29 11.61 -12.09
N VAL A 426 26.00 10.52 -12.25
CA VAL A 426 26.26 9.58 -11.14
C VAL A 426 27.19 10.30 -10.16
N LYS A 427 26.66 10.81 -9.04
CA LYS A 427 27.48 11.18 -7.90
C LYS A 427 27.71 9.92 -7.06
N PRO A 428 28.96 9.59 -6.73
CA PRO A 428 29.25 8.52 -5.78
C PRO A 428 28.65 8.92 -4.42
N THR A 429 27.92 8.02 -3.81
CA THR A 429 27.39 8.15 -2.46
C THR A 429 28.56 8.09 -1.47
N THR A 430 29.11 9.23 -1.13
CA THR A 430 29.78 9.41 0.15
C THR A 430 28.72 9.90 1.13
N ASP A 431 28.56 9.08 2.16
CA ASP A 431 27.86 9.31 3.40
C ASP A 431 27.74 10.77 3.79
N SER A 432 26.50 11.25 4.01
CA SER A 432 26.22 12.21 5.08
C SER A 432 24.77 12.72 5.00
N ARG A 433 24.01 12.46 6.07
CA ARG A 433 23.01 13.35 6.68
C ARG A 433 22.31 14.30 5.72
N VAL A 434 21.19 13.87 5.19
CA VAL A 434 20.23 14.79 4.59
C VAL A 434 19.57 15.54 5.73
N GLU A 435 19.89 16.82 5.85
CA GLU A 435 19.12 17.76 6.65
C GLU A 435 17.68 17.81 6.17
N VAL A 436 16.82 17.85 7.15
CA VAL A 436 15.36 17.86 7.04
C VAL A 436 14.90 19.26 6.70
N PHE A 437 14.08 19.37 5.69
CA PHE A 437 13.08 20.44 5.57
C PHE A 437 11.68 19.83 5.48
#